data_5e7b105bb5bac71d77f0dc0eef7558ee
#
_entry.id   5e7b105bb5bac71d77f0dc0eef7558ee
#
_cell.length_a   1.000
_cell.length_b   1.000
_cell.length_c   1.000
_cell.angle_alpha   90.00
_cell.angle_beta   90.00
_cell.angle_gamma   90.00
#
_symmetry.space_group_name_H-M   'P 1'
#
loop_
_entity.id
_entity.type
_entity.pdbx_description
1 polymer ?
#
loop_
_entity_poly.entity_id
_entity_poly.type
_entity_poly.pdbx_seq_one_letter_code
_entity_poly.pdbx_strand_id
1 'polypeptide(L)'
;MAKQSLIQRELKRDKLVAKFAAKHAELKAISNDVKKSDEERAAARLGLQKLPRNANPTRQRNRCEITGRPRGTFRQFGLARAKIRELAFAGDIPGVTKASW
;
A
#
# COMPACT_ATOMS: atom_id res chain seq x y z
N MET A 1 17.32 0.66 8.88
CA MET A 1 16.10 1.35 9.35
C MET A 1 15.78 2.52 8.44
N ALA A 2 14.51 2.77 8.20
CA ALA A 2 14.08 3.91 7.41
C ALA A 2 14.08 5.19 8.27
N LYS A 3 14.33 6.33 7.63
CA LYS A 3 14.21 7.63 8.31
C LYS A 3 12.76 7.87 8.73
N GLN A 4 12.57 8.55 9.84
CA GLN A 4 11.23 8.89 10.33
C GLN A 4 10.41 9.69 9.30
N SER A 5 11.05 10.56 8.55
CA SER A 5 10.38 11.33 7.50
C SER A 5 9.76 10.44 6.41
N LEU A 6 10.42 9.35 6.05
CA LEU A 6 9.91 8.40 5.04
C LEU A 6 8.72 7.63 5.59
N ILE A 7 8.76 7.22 6.85
CA ILE A 7 7.66 6.54 7.53
C ILE A 7 6.44 7.45 7.59
N GLN A 8 6.62 8.71 7.98
CA GLN A 8 5.52 9.68 8.07
C GLN A 8 4.91 9.99 6.70
N ARG A 9 5.71 10.05 5.64
CA ARG A 9 5.20 10.21 4.27
C ARG A 9 4.31 9.03 3.87
N GLU A 10 4.71 7.83 4.21
CA GLU A 10 3.91 6.63 3.91
C GLU A 10 2.58 6.63 4.66
N LEU A 11 2.58 6.99 5.94
CA LEU A 11 1.36 7.15 6.71
C LEU A 11 0.43 8.21 6.12
N LYS A 12 0.99 9.32 5.64
CA LYS A 12 0.22 10.36 4.95
C LYS A 12 -0.41 9.85 3.67
N ARG A 13 0.31 9.06 2.88
CA ARG A 13 -0.24 8.42 1.67
C ARG A 13 -1.38 7.47 2.00
N ASP A 14 -1.22 6.67 3.05
CA ASP A 14 -2.26 5.74 3.49
C ASP A 14 -3.56 6.47 3.85
N LYS A 15 -3.46 7.57 4.57
CA LYS A 15 -4.61 8.41 4.93
C LYS A 15 -5.29 9.00 3.70
N LEU A 16 -4.51 9.53 2.75
CA LEU A 16 -5.04 10.12 1.52
C LEU A 16 -5.68 9.06 0.61
N VAL A 17 -5.06 7.90 0.48
CA VAL A 17 -5.64 6.78 -0.29
C VAL A 17 -6.97 6.35 0.31
N ALA A 18 -7.06 6.20 1.62
CA ALA A 18 -8.30 5.86 2.30
C ALA A 18 -9.38 6.92 2.10
N LYS A 19 -9.00 8.20 2.19
CA LYS A 19 -9.94 9.32 2.03
C LYS A 19 -10.55 9.37 0.63
N PHE A 20 -9.75 9.13 -0.40
CA PHE A 20 -10.19 9.21 -1.79
C PHE A 20 -10.50 7.85 -2.43
N ALA A 21 -10.50 6.76 -1.66
CA ALA A 21 -10.68 5.41 -2.18
C ALA A 21 -11.99 5.24 -2.96
N ALA A 22 -13.10 5.68 -2.40
CA ALA A 22 -14.41 5.55 -3.04
C ALA A 22 -14.48 6.34 -4.35
N LYS A 23 -14.03 7.59 -4.33
CA LYS A 23 -14.02 8.47 -5.51
C LYS A 23 -13.09 7.93 -6.61
N HIS A 24 -11.92 7.45 -6.23
CA HIS A 24 -10.96 6.84 -7.15
C HIS A 24 -11.55 5.60 -7.82
N ALA A 25 -12.17 4.71 -7.05
CA ALA A 25 -12.80 3.48 -7.56
C ALA A 25 -13.94 3.81 -8.52
N GLU A 26 -14.79 4.77 -8.18
CA GLU A 26 -15.90 5.21 -9.02
C GLU A 26 -15.41 5.75 -10.37
N LEU A 27 -14.46 6.67 -10.36
CA LEU A 27 -13.89 7.26 -11.57
C LEU A 27 -13.17 6.23 -12.43
N LYS A 28 -12.45 5.31 -11.80
CA LYS A 28 -11.75 4.23 -12.49
C LYS A 28 -12.74 3.27 -13.18
N ALA A 29 -13.83 2.93 -12.50
CA ALA A 29 -14.87 2.08 -13.06
C ALA A 29 -15.49 2.74 -14.29
N ILE A 30 -15.81 4.03 -14.24
CA ILE A 30 -16.36 4.78 -15.38
C ILE A 30 -15.36 4.81 -16.53
N SER A 31 -14.08 5.08 -16.28
CA SER A 31 -13.07 5.18 -17.33
C SER A 31 -12.82 3.86 -18.06
N ASN A 32 -13.04 2.73 -17.38
CA ASN A 32 -12.83 1.38 -17.94
C ASN A 32 -14.10 0.75 -18.51
N ASP A 33 -15.27 1.40 -18.36
CA ASP A 33 -16.54 0.85 -18.83
C ASP A 33 -16.72 1.14 -20.32
N VAL A 34 -16.69 0.09 -21.14
CA VAL A 34 -16.89 0.19 -22.59
C VAL A 34 -18.30 0.60 -23.00
N LYS A 35 -19.28 0.46 -22.12
CA LYS A 35 -20.68 0.86 -22.37
C LYS A 35 -20.90 2.36 -22.23
N LYS A 36 -19.99 3.07 -21.58
CA LYS A 36 -20.06 4.51 -21.42
C LYS A 36 -19.56 5.22 -22.67
N SER A 37 -20.07 6.44 -22.91
CA SER A 37 -19.62 7.27 -24.02
C SER A 37 -18.16 7.70 -23.85
N ASP A 38 -17.51 8.03 -24.98
CA ASP A 38 -16.11 8.50 -24.92
C ASP A 38 -15.98 9.80 -24.12
N GLU A 39 -16.97 10.67 -24.16
CA GLU A 39 -17.00 11.92 -23.39
C GLU A 39 -17.04 11.66 -21.88
N GLU A 40 -17.88 10.74 -21.42
CA GLU A 40 -17.96 10.33 -20.02
C GLU A 40 -16.67 9.70 -19.54
N ARG A 41 -16.06 8.84 -20.36
CA ARG A 41 -14.78 8.20 -20.05
C ARG A 41 -13.64 9.22 -19.97
N ALA A 42 -13.61 10.18 -20.89
CA ALA A 42 -12.63 11.27 -20.88
C ALA A 42 -12.78 12.15 -19.64
N ALA A 43 -14.01 12.50 -19.27
CA ALA A 43 -14.28 13.25 -18.05
C ALA A 43 -13.82 12.50 -16.78
N ALA A 44 -14.03 11.20 -16.73
CA ALA A 44 -13.56 10.36 -15.61
C ALA A 44 -12.02 10.34 -15.52
N ARG A 45 -11.34 10.25 -16.65
CA ARG A 45 -9.85 10.32 -16.68
C ARG A 45 -9.33 11.66 -16.18
N LEU A 46 -9.97 12.76 -16.58
CA LEU A 46 -9.63 14.09 -16.07
C LEU A 46 -9.87 14.19 -14.56
N GLY A 47 -10.97 13.63 -14.08
CA GLY A 47 -11.25 13.56 -12.65
C GLY A 47 -10.18 12.81 -11.87
N LEU A 48 -9.70 11.69 -12.40
CA LEU A 48 -8.59 10.92 -11.81
C LEU A 48 -7.31 11.75 -11.76
N GLN A 49 -7.00 12.51 -12.79
CA GLN A 49 -5.81 13.36 -12.83
C GLN A 49 -5.87 14.52 -11.82
N LYS A 50 -7.07 14.99 -11.49
CA LYS A 50 -7.26 16.07 -10.51
C LYS A 50 -7.07 15.63 -9.07
N LEU A 51 -7.12 14.32 -8.79
CA LEU A 51 -6.89 13.81 -7.45
C LEU A 51 -5.43 14.04 -7.03
N PRO A 52 -5.16 14.23 -5.71
CA PRO A 52 -3.78 14.36 -5.24
C PRO A 52 -2.96 13.14 -5.64
N ARG A 53 -1.71 13.35 -6.03
CA ARG A 53 -0.82 12.23 -6.42
C ARG A 53 -0.65 11.20 -5.31
N ASN A 54 -0.58 11.65 -4.06
CA ASN A 54 -0.43 10.76 -2.91
C ASN A 54 -1.71 9.99 -2.56
N ALA A 55 -2.83 10.28 -3.22
CA ALA A 55 -4.06 9.50 -3.10
C ALA A 55 -4.07 8.27 -4.03
N ASN A 56 -3.07 8.10 -4.88
CA ASN A 56 -2.98 6.98 -5.80
C ASN A 56 -2.44 5.74 -5.08
N PRO A 57 -3.16 4.60 -5.08
CA PRO A 57 -2.72 3.37 -4.42
C PRO A 57 -1.40 2.82 -4.95
N THR A 58 -1.02 3.11 -6.21
CA THR A 58 0.23 2.62 -6.80
C THR A 58 1.48 3.18 -6.11
N ARG A 59 1.36 4.28 -5.38
CA ARG A 59 2.47 4.89 -4.64
C ARG A 59 2.67 4.29 -3.25
N GLN A 60 1.70 3.52 -2.77
CA GLN A 60 1.84 2.82 -1.50
C GLN A 60 2.86 1.69 -1.64
N ARG A 61 3.61 1.47 -0.57
CA ARG A 61 4.57 0.37 -0.51
C ARG A 61 4.49 -0.31 0.85
N ASN A 62 4.55 -1.62 0.83
CA ASN A 62 4.61 -2.40 2.06
C ASN A 62 5.94 -2.14 2.77
N ARG A 63 5.85 -1.79 4.04
CA ARG A 63 7.01 -1.53 4.90
C ARG A 63 6.89 -2.33 6.19
N CYS A 64 8.02 -2.63 6.78
CA CYS A 64 8.04 -3.24 8.11
C CYS A 64 7.38 -2.29 9.12
N GLU A 65 6.47 -2.81 9.91
CA GLU A 65 5.76 -2.00 10.92
C GLU A 65 6.68 -1.50 12.02
N ILE A 66 7.77 -2.22 12.31
CA ILE A 66 8.70 -1.87 13.38
C ILE A 66 9.82 -0.97 12.87
N THR A 67 10.46 -1.32 11.74
CA THR A 67 11.64 -0.62 11.25
C THR A 67 11.40 0.33 10.09
N GLY A 68 10.28 0.16 9.37
CA GLY A 68 9.96 0.94 8.18
C GLY A 68 10.71 0.49 6.92
N ARG A 69 11.44 -0.62 6.98
CA ARG A 69 12.19 -1.13 5.82
C ARG A 69 11.25 -1.40 4.65
N PRO A 70 11.55 -0.89 3.42
CA PRO A 70 10.66 -1.05 2.27
C PRO A 70 10.85 -2.33 1.48
N ARG A 71 11.92 -3.08 1.75
CA ARG A 71 12.26 -4.31 1.03
C ARG A 71 12.34 -5.50 2.00
N GLY A 72 12.17 -6.70 1.45
CA GLY A 72 12.24 -7.93 2.24
C GLY A 72 11.14 -8.03 3.28
N THR A 73 9.96 -7.50 3.01
CA THR A 73 8.81 -7.56 3.91
C THR A 73 7.88 -8.70 3.50
N PHE A 74 7.28 -9.34 4.50
CA PHE A 74 6.28 -10.38 4.29
C PHE A 74 4.90 -9.81 4.60
N ARG A 75 3.99 -9.82 3.63
CA ARG A 75 2.61 -9.32 3.80
C ARG A 75 1.87 -10.04 4.92
N GLN A 76 2.16 -11.31 5.07
CA GLN A 76 1.55 -12.19 6.05
C GLN A 76 1.76 -11.68 7.48
N PHE A 77 2.92 -11.11 7.77
CA PHE A 77 3.28 -10.63 9.11
C PHE A 77 3.37 -9.09 9.19
N GLY A 78 3.51 -8.41 8.07
CA GLY A 78 3.76 -6.98 8.06
C GLY A 78 5.14 -6.58 8.58
N LEU A 79 6.10 -7.50 8.54
CA LEU A 79 7.45 -7.33 9.11
C LEU A 79 8.53 -7.64 8.09
N ALA A 80 9.69 -7.01 8.27
CA ALA A 80 10.89 -7.32 7.48
C ALA A 80 11.47 -8.68 7.89
N ARG A 81 12.20 -9.30 6.97
CA ARG A 81 12.81 -10.63 7.19
C ARG A 81 13.63 -10.75 8.48
N ALA A 82 14.41 -9.71 8.82
CA ALA A 82 15.22 -9.70 10.02
C ALA A 82 14.37 -9.70 11.29
N LYS A 83 13.29 -8.93 11.31
CA LYS A 83 12.36 -8.86 12.44
C LYS A 83 11.54 -10.15 12.59
N ILE A 84 11.14 -10.75 11.49
CA ILE A 84 10.47 -12.06 11.52
C ILE A 84 11.39 -13.10 12.15
N ARG A 85 12.65 -13.12 11.77
CA ARG A 85 13.64 -14.06 12.33
C ARG A 85 13.82 -13.85 13.84
N GLU A 86 13.98 -12.60 14.28
CA GLU A 86 14.13 -12.27 15.70
C GLU A 86 12.90 -12.70 16.51
N LEU A 87 11.71 -12.35 16.04
CA LEU A 87 10.46 -12.65 16.76
C LEU A 87 10.11 -14.14 16.72
N ALA A 88 10.43 -14.84 15.63
CA ALA A 88 10.24 -16.29 15.55
C ALA A 88 11.14 -17.03 16.56
N PHE A 89 12.38 -16.63 16.72
CA PHE A 89 13.28 -17.23 17.71
C PHE A 89 12.90 -16.86 19.14
N ALA A 90 12.31 -15.70 19.35
CA ALA A 90 11.76 -15.31 20.65
C ALA A 90 10.45 -16.03 21.01
N GLY A 91 9.83 -16.72 20.05
CA GLY A 91 8.56 -17.41 20.25
C GLY A 91 7.31 -16.53 20.15
N ASP A 92 7.46 -15.29 19.66
CA ASP A 92 6.34 -14.35 19.55
C ASP A 92 5.43 -14.63 18.35
N ILE A 93 5.90 -15.40 17.38
CA ILE A 93 5.13 -15.79 16.19
C ILE A 93 4.79 -17.28 16.29
N PRO A 94 3.53 -17.62 16.62
CA PRO A 94 3.15 -19.04 16.78
C PRO A 94 3.16 -19.78 15.45
N GLY A 95 3.55 -21.05 15.49
CA GLY A 95 3.54 -21.93 14.32
C GLY A 95 4.69 -21.74 13.35
N VAL A 96 5.58 -20.80 13.58
CA VAL A 96 6.75 -20.57 12.72
C VAL A 96 7.94 -21.33 13.27
N THR A 97 8.51 -22.22 12.46
CA THR A 97 9.69 -23.00 12.80
C THR A 97 10.75 -22.84 11.75
N LYS A 98 12.02 -23.04 12.16
CA LYS A 98 13.16 -22.99 11.25
C LYS A 98 13.10 -24.20 10.31
N ALA A 99 13.18 -23.96 9.00
CA ALA A 99 13.26 -25.03 8.02
C ALA A 99 14.60 -25.75 8.11
N SER A 100 14.57 -27.07 8.02
CA SER A 100 15.76 -27.92 8.14
C SER A 100 15.90 -28.92 6.99
N TRP A 101 15.39 -28.60 5.80
CA TRP A 101 15.58 -29.41 4.60
C TRP A 101 16.78 -29.00 3.79
#